data_b1fe7cc00dbac461411aa3fb80045809
#
_entry.id   b1fe7cc00dbac461411aa3fb80045809
#
_cell.length_a   1.000
_cell.length_b   1.000
_cell.length_c   1.000
_cell.angle_alpha   90.00
_cell.angle_beta   90.00
_cell.angle_gamma   90.00
#
_symmetry.space_group_name_H-M   'P 1'
#
loop_
_entity.id
_entity.type
_entity.pdbx_description
1 polymer ?
#
loop_
_entity_poly.entity_id
_entity_poly.type
_entity_poly.pdbx_seq_one_letter_code
_entity_poly.pdbx_strand_id
1 'polypeptide(L)'
;MDIVQIDISTKCHLKCSNCTRLIPHQPKREDMSLETFERAVKSMEGWDGPNKVIGIIAGEPTLHTEFEQISRRFSELWGGPLTGNGKLPIKDFNTFATERLFDRSTGRGLWTSLGAGFYRHYETIMEVYGHWNTNTHESGGRHQALLITRDDYKKATGISDDQWLKNRDDCWVQKLWSASINDKGAYFCEVAASIDRLYFNGKHAWPVEHGWWQRKPEDFKAQLDLCNYCALAQPGPSQLDMLERDIVSPQNRDKLLEVGSPAVKKGKYELYDAALHKEKRHVETRDNYVGEDRRVGIGNRSTKPSKLSGVVVSVNYADRLAETLPKNIKLFDQFVVVTTEDDLETQRVAREHGATLVLSNRCFEDDHSFNKGRMLNEGLAALKDPDWVILTDADITMNPNTREYIFGHSLNPGILYFTERRDNAPVAGGTQGINREPNGYFQLFNPKAITIRDKWPRPMCEEFCSAGSIDSWFWQQWSKDKVVFIPDIFVEHVASARIGENWNGVAEKKASGKWTQLGILTNRGFASFLDMSQLPEVIKLTDTKYGQSVVIETKAVNDYVRVLPEGLEFLGKNLEWCHIHVAYRN
;
A
#
# COMPACT_ATOMS: atom_id res chain seq x y z
N MET A 1 -13.50 20.78 14.78
CA MET A 1 -13.39 19.35 15.10
C MET A 1 -14.37 18.60 14.23
N ASP A 2 -13.87 17.82 13.28
CA ASP A 2 -14.70 17.12 12.28
C ASP A 2 -14.81 15.62 12.58
N ILE A 3 -13.91 15.08 13.41
CA ILE A 3 -13.89 13.67 13.78
C ILE A 3 -13.78 13.55 15.29
N VAL A 4 -14.63 12.70 15.87
CA VAL A 4 -14.53 12.22 17.25
C VAL A 4 -14.31 10.71 17.20
N GLN A 5 -13.37 10.22 17.97
CA GLN A 5 -12.99 8.82 17.97
C GLN A 5 -13.39 8.16 19.29
N ILE A 6 -14.09 7.03 19.23
CA ILE A 6 -14.46 6.24 20.40
C ILE A 6 -13.55 5.01 20.46
N ASP A 7 -12.76 4.92 21.51
CA ASP A 7 -11.85 3.82 21.78
C ASP A 7 -12.58 2.67 22.44
N ILE A 8 -13.10 1.74 21.63
CA ILE A 8 -13.93 0.62 22.16
C ILE A 8 -13.14 -0.55 22.72
N SER A 9 -11.85 -0.71 22.36
CA SER A 9 -11.06 -1.85 22.82
C SER A 9 -9.57 -1.52 22.85
N THR A 10 -8.83 -2.07 23.81
CA THR A 10 -7.36 -2.07 23.82
C THR A 10 -6.75 -3.37 23.28
N LYS A 11 -7.55 -4.28 22.73
CA LYS A 11 -7.08 -5.47 22.04
C LYS A 11 -6.58 -5.09 20.65
N CYS A 12 -5.42 -5.61 20.27
CA CYS A 12 -4.87 -5.48 18.92
C CYS A 12 -3.93 -6.64 18.64
N HIS A 13 -3.92 -7.12 17.42
CA HIS A 13 -2.94 -8.11 16.96
C HIS A 13 -1.65 -7.47 16.46
N LEU A 14 -1.68 -6.16 16.13
CA LEU A 14 -0.50 -5.38 15.78
C LEU A 14 0.17 -4.78 17.03
N LYS A 15 1.43 -4.39 16.87
CA LYS A 15 2.23 -3.71 17.89
C LYS A 15 3.00 -2.55 17.27
N CYS A 16 2.27 -1.74 16.52
CA CYS A 16 2.85 -0.65 15.75
C CYS A 16 3.79 0.21 16.58
N SER A 17 4.97 0.51 16.03
CA SER A 17 5.87 1.50 16.60
C SER A 17 5.18 2.85 16.72
N ASN A 18 5.40 3.55 17.82
CA ASN A 18 4.85 4.87 18.12
C ASN A 18 3.32 4.95 17.93
N CYS A 19 2.63 3.89 18.35
CA CYS A 19 1.17 3.80 18.27
C CYS A 19 0.50 4.92 19.05
N THR A 20 -0.35 5.75 18.42
CA THR A 20 -1.04 6.88 19.08
C THR A 20 -1.98 6.43 20.19
N ARG A 21 -2.42 5.17 20.16
CA ARG A 21 -3.24 4.55 21.22
C ARG A 21 -2.41 3.88 22.31
N LEU A 22 -1.09 3.89 22.22
CA LEU A 22 -0.16 3.25 23.16
C LEU A 22 -0.49 1.78 23.45
N ILE A 23 -1.05 1.08 22.45
CA ILE A 23 -1.51 -0.30 22.61
C ILE A 23 -0.39 -1.26 23.05
N PRO A 24 0.86 -1.19 22.51
CA PRO A 24 1.94 -2.06 22.98
C PRO A 24 2.28 -1.91 24.46
N HIS A 25 1.94 -0.76 25.05
CA HIS A 25 2.25 -0.42 26.44
C HIS A 25 1.13 -0.75 27.43
N GLN A 26 -0.08 -1.05 26.94
CA GLN A 26 -1.24 -1.35 27.82
C GLN A 26 -1.01 -2.67 28.56
N PRO A 27 -0.94 -2.65 29.92
CA PRO A 27 -0.72 -3.87 30.71
C PRO A 27 -1.92 -4.80 30.72
N LYS A 28 -3.12 -4.25 30.53
CA LYS A 28 -4.37 -5.00 30.41
C LYS A 28 -5.02 -4.74 29.04
N ARG A 29 -5.70 -5.77 28.55
CA ARG A 29 -6.51 -5.70 27.34
C ARG A 29 -7.97 -5.72 27.71
N GLU A 30 -8.66 -4.62 27.46
CA GLU A 30 -10.02 -4.38 27.96
C GLU A 30 -10.91 -3.94 26.79
N ASP A 31 -12.18 -4.30 26.90
CA ASP A 31 -13.24 -3.85 25.99
C ASP A 31 -14.12 -2.84 26.73
N MET A 32 -14.60 -1.84 26.02
CA MET A 32 -15.61 -0.90 26.52
C MET A 32 -16.96 -1.62 26.57
N SER A 33 -17.74 -1.45 27.64
CA SER A 33 -19.10 -2.00 27.68
C SER A 33 -20.02 -1.32 26.69
N LEU A 34 -21.05 -2.05 26.21
CA LEU A 34 -22.08 -1.50 25.34
C LEU A 34 -22.76 -0.26 25.96
N GLU A 35 -23.05 -0.30 27.25
CA GLU A 35 -23.66 0.84 27.99
C GLU A 35 -22.75 2.09 27.93
N THR A 36 -21.45 1.91 28.15
CA THR A 36 -20.49 3.03 28.08
C THR A 36 -20.38 3.56 26.65
N PHE A 37 -20.40 2.68 25.64
CA PHE A 37 -20.42 3.07 24.24
C PHE A 37 -21.70 3.86 23.90
N GLU A 38 -22.88 3.40 24.33
CA GLU A 38 -24.13 4.13 24.10
C GLU A 38 -24.10 5.53 24.72
N ARG A 39 -23.60 5.64 25.96
CA ARG A 39 -23.45 6.93 26.62
C ARG A 39 -22.50 7.85 25.85
N ALA A 40 -21.39 7.31 25.33
CA ALA A 40 -20.46 8.04 24.49
C ALA A 40 -21.13 8.60 23.22
N VAL A 41 -21.86 7.79 22.49
CA VAL A 41 -22.57 8.23 21.29
C VAL A 41 -23.66 9.25 21.62
N LYS A 42 -24.50 9.00 22.62
CA LYS A 42 -25.57 9.93 23.05
C LYS A 42 -25.03 11.28 23.51
N SER A 43 -23.83 11.32 24.12
CA SER A 43 -23.20 12.59 24.54
C SER A 43 -22.88 13.51 23.38
N MET A 44 -22.87 13.00 22.16
CA MET A 44 -22.59 13.73 20.93
C MET A 44 -23.85 14.33 20.28
N GLU A 45 -25.02 14.18 20.87
CA GLU A 45 -26.26 14.77 20.37
C GLU A 45 -26.09 16.27 20.10
N GLY A 46 -26.54 16.73 18.93
CA GLY A 46 -26.35 18.11 18.48
C GLY A 46 -24.96 18.44 17.92
N TRP A 47 -24.04 17.47 17.90
CA TRP A 47 -22.78 17.60 17.17
C TRP A 47 -22.93 17.02 15.77
N ASP A 48 -23.57 17.76 14.88
CA ASP A 48 -23.91 17.35 13.52
C ASP A 48 -23.23 18.24 12.46
N GLY A 49 -23.33 17.84 11.22
CA GLY A 49 -22.82 18.57 10.07
C GLY A 49 -22.32 17.66 8.95
N PRO A 50 -22.21 18.15 7.72
CA PRO A 50 -21.99 17.33 6.52
C PRO A 50 -20.64 16.60 6.50
N ASN A 51 -19.67 17.05 7.31
CA ASN A 51 -18.32 16.46 7.36
C ASN A 51 -18.01 15.81 8.70
N LYS A 52 -18.95 15.73 9.62
CA LYS A 52 -18.71 15.22 10.95
C LYS A 52 -18.87 13.71 11.02
N VAL A 53 -17.90 13.03 11.62
CA VAL A 53 -17.88 11.58 11.75
C VAL A 53 -17.52 11.18 13.17
N ILE A 54 -18.33 10.34 13.78
CA ILE A 54 -17.92 9.56 14.94
C ILE A 54 -17.22 8.29 14.43
N GLY A 55 -15.99 8.06 14.85
CA GLY A 55 -15.21 6.91 14.45
C GLY A 55 -14.98 5.93 15.58
N ILE A 56 -15.12 4.65 15.31
CA ILE A 56 -14.72 3.58 16.21
C ILE A 56 -13.28 3.18 15.94
N ILE A 57 -12.48 3.15 16.99
CA ILE A 57 -11.04 2.87 16.93
C ILE A 57 -10.57 2.25 18.28
N ALA A 58 -9.36 2.25 18.49
CA ALA A 58 -8.43 2.05 19.59
C ALA A 58 -7.33 1.06 19.22
N GLY A 59 -7.39 -0.20 19.63
CA GLY A 59 -6.50 -1.25 19.12
C GLY A 59 -6.97 -1.70 17.74
N GLU A 60 -7.51 -2.92 17.68
CA GLU A 60 -8.27 -3.39 16.52
C GLU A 60 -9.73 -3.56 16.95
N PRO A 61 -10.64 -2.68 16.53
CA PRO A 61 -12.03 -2.71 16.98
C PRO A 61 -12.74 -4.03 16.72
N THR A 62 -12.41 -4.69 15.63
CA THR A 62 -13.02 -5.99 15.25
C THR A 62 -12.63 -7.15 16.18
N LEU A 63 -11.73 -6.93 17.13
CA LEU A 63 -11.41 -7.86 18.20
C LEU A 63 -12.24 -7.65 19.47
N HIS A 64 -13.10 -6.63 19.48
CA HIS A 64 -14.06 -6.45 20.57
C HIS A 64 -15.04 -7.60 20.60
N THR A 65 -15.32 -8.12 21.79
CA THR A 65 -16.19 -9.32 21.94
C THR A 65 -17.62 -9.10 21.46
N GLU A 66 -18.11 -7.87 21.53
CA GLU A 66 -19.48 -7.48 21.15
C GLU A 66 -19.46 -6.53 19.93
N PHE A 67 -18.47 -6.65 19.03
CA PHE A 67 -18.29 -5.72 17.91
C PHE A 67 -19.54 -5.55 17.04
N GLU A 68 -20.21 -6.65 16.69
CA GLU A 68 -21.43 -6.58 15.87
C GLU A 68 -22.57 -5.88 16.60
N GLN A 69 -22.76 -6.17 17.88
CA GLN A 69 -23.79 -5.55 18.70
C GLN A 69 -23.56 -4.05 18.84
N ILE A 70 -22.31 -3.65 19.11
CA ILE A 70 -21.89 -2.24 19.13
C ILE A 70 -22.15 -1.58 17.78
N SER A 71 -21.77 -2.22 16.68
CA SER A 71 -21.94 -1.65 15.34
C SER A 71 -23.41 -1.44 14.98
N ARG A 72 -24.26 -2.42 15.25
CA ARG A 72 -25.72 -2.30 15.02
C ARG A 72 -26.30 -1.22 15.90
N ARG A 73 -25.96 -1.21 17.18
CA ARG A 73 -26.42 -0.18 18.10
C ARG A 73 -25.93 1.22 17.71
N PHE A 74 -24.73 1.31 17.15
CA PHE A 74 -24.22 2.57 16.62
C PHE A 74 -25.07 3.11 15.48
N SER A 75 -25.50 2.24 14.55
CA SER A 75 -26.37 2.67 13.44
C SER A 75 -27.77 3.10 13.88
N GLU A 76 -28.24 2.62 15.02
CA GLU A 76 -29.52 3.04 15.60
C GLU A 76 -29.43 4.41 16.29
N LEU A 77 -28.26 4.71 16.88
CA LEU A 77 -28.07 5.91 17.71
C LEU A 77 -27.53 7.08 16.92
N TRP A 78 -26.82 6.85 15.81
CA TRP A 78 -26.05 7.90 15.14
C TRP A 78 -26.00 7.77 13.63
N GLY A 79 -26.10 8.92 12.97
CA GLY A 79 -25.78 9.07 11.56
C GLY A 79 -26.95 8.83 10.62
N GLY A 80 -26.61 8.76 9.34
CA GLY A 80 -27.55 8.54 8.24
C GLY A 80 -28.02 7.08 8.14
N PRO A 81 -28.76 6.75 7.09
CA PRO A 81 -29.26 5.40 6.86
C PRO A 81 -28.12 4.38 6.74
N LEU A 82 -28.47 3.10 6.86
CA LEU A 82 -27.56 2.02 6.52
C LEU A 82 -27.15 2.13 5.05
N THR A 83 -25.92 1.76 4.75
CA THR A 83 -25.37 1.91 3.39
C THR A 83 -26.01 0.95 2.38
N GLY A 84 -26.71 -0.09 2.86
CA GLY A 84 -27.33 -1.12 2.02
C GLY A 84 -26.32 -2.08 1.35
N ASN A 85 -25.05 -1.93 1.63
CA ASN A 85 -23.97 -2.63 0.95
C ASN A 85 -23.43 -3.86 1.73
N GLY A 86 -24.07 -4.25 2.83
CA GLY A 86 -23.66 -5.38 3.67
C GLY A 86 -23.61 -6.74 2.97
N LYS A 87 -24.18 -6.82 1.77
CA LYS A 87 -24.17 -8.05 0.96
C LYS A 87 -23.12 -8.06 -0.16
N LEU A 88 -22.27 -7.03 -0.26
CA LEU A 88 -21.22 -7.02 -1.26
C LEU A 88 -20.26 -8.18 -1.02
N PRO A 89 -19.93 -8.95 -2.05
CA PRO A 89 -18.91 -9.99 -1.93
C PRO A 89 -17.57 -9.41 -1.48
N ILE A 90 -16.83 -10.15 -0.65
CA ILE A 90 -15.48 -9.74 -0.21
C ILE A 90 -14.55 -9.47 -1.40
N LYS A 91 -14.74 -10.17 -2.53
CA LYS A 91 -13.99 -9.93 -3.77
C LYS A 91 -14.11 -8.50 -4.30
N ASP A 92 -15.20 -7.81 -4.01
CA ASP A 92 -15.45 -6.43 -4.45
C ASP A 92 -14.96 -5.38 -3.42
N PHE A 93 -14.40 -5.84 -2.30
CA PHE A 93 -13.99 -4.99 -1.18
C PHE A 93 -13.05 -3.86 -1.59
N ASN A 94 -12.05 -4.14 -2.42
CA ASN A 94 -11.06 -3.13 -2.83
C ASN A 94 -11.70 -1.99 -3.61
N THR A 95 -12.60 -2.29 -4.54
CA THR A 95 -13.37 -1.28 -5.29
C THR A 95 -14.24 -0.47 -4.33
N PHE A 96 -14.96 -1.13 -3.46
CA PHE A 96 -15.84 -0.50 -2.50
C PHE A 96 -15.07 0.35 -1.47
N ALA A 97 -13.96 -0.14 -0.94
CA ALA A 97 -13.12 0.60 0.00
C ALA A 97 -12.54 1.87 -0.64
N THR A 98 -12.13 1.80 -1.90
CA THR A 98 -11.60 2.96 -2.63
C THR A 98 -12.66 4.03 -2.83
N GLU A 99 -13.90 3.64 -3.14
CA GLU A 99 -15.01 4.57 -3.33
C GLU A 99 -15.48 5.20 -2.02
N ARG A 100 -15.41 4.46 -0.90
CA ARG A 100 -15.97 4.85 0.38
C ARG A 100 -14.99 5.33 1.43
N LEU A 101 -13.69 5.30 1.16
CA LEU A 101 -12.68 5.72 2.13
C LEU A 101 -12.94 7.12 2.74
N PHE A 102 -13.68 7.97 2.02
CA PHE A 102 -14.03 9.33 2.43
C PHE A 102 -15.55 9.60 2.43
N ASP A 103 -16.37 8.56 2.31
CA ASP A 103 -17.83 8.72 2.41
C ASP A 103 -18.25 8.97 3.86
N ARG A 104 -18.55 10.22 4.17
CA ARG A 104 -19.01 10.67 5.50
C ARG A 104 -20.53 10.75 5.61
N SER A 105 -21.27 10.32 4.60
CA SER A 105 -22.73 10.47 4.55
C SER A 105 -23.47 9.79 5.70
N THR A 106 -22.92 8.70 6.24
CA THR A 106 -23.51 8.00 7.38
C THR A 106 -23.17 8.63 8.72
N GLY A 107 -22.16 9.50 8.79
CA GLY A 107 -21.60 10.01 10.04
C GLY A 107 -20.88 8.96 10.89
N ARG A 108 -20.72 7.73 10.40
CA ARG A 108 -20.08 6.59 11.11
C ARG A 108 -18.80 6.16 10.42
N GLY A 109 -17.70 6.12 11.19
CA GLY A 109 -16.38 5.72 10.73
C GLY A 109 -15.82 4.52 11.47
N LEU A 110 -14.93 3.78 10.81
CA LEU A 110 -14.19 2.66 11.38
C LEU A 110 -12.71 2.78 11.03
N TRP A 111 -11.83 2.65 12.02
CA TRP A 111 -10.39 2.50 11.84
C TRP A 111 -10.00 1.08 12.16
N THR A 112 -9.48 0.35 11.20
CA THR A 112 -9.18 -1.08 11.31
C THR A 112 -7.87 -1.43 10.63
N SER A 113 -7.25 -2.53 11.03
CA SER A 113 -5.99 -3.04 10.48
C SER A 113 -6.18 -4.13 9.42
N LEU A 114 -7.41 -4.36 8.96
CA LEU A 114 -7.75 -5.41 7.98
C LEU A 114 -7.33 -6.84 8.41
N GLY A 115 -7.29 -7.11 9.71
CA GLY A 115 -7.00 -8.43 10.22
C GLY A 115 -8.18 -9.41 10.09
N ALA A 116 -8.00 -10.65 10.55
CA ALA A 116 -9.03 -11.70 10.47
C ALA A 116 -10.39 -11.28 11.08
N GLY A 117 -10.37 -10.39 12.08
CA GLY A 117 -11.59 -9.83 12.67
C GLY A 117 -12.41 -9.01 11.67
N PHE A 118 -11.74 -8.21 10.84
CA PHE A 118 -12.40 -7.43 9.80
C PHE A 118 -13.19 -8.34 8.84
N TYR A 119 -12.57 -9.37 8.32
CA TYR A 119 -13.25 -10.29 7.39
C TYR A 119 -14.35 -11.12 8.05
N ARG A 120 -14.22 -11.40 9.33
CA ARG A 120 -15.28 -12.07 10.11
C ARG A 120 -16.55 -11.24 10.19
N HIS A 121 -16.41 -9.93 10.37
CA HIS A 121 -17.50 -8.98 10.54
C HIS A 121 -17.80 -8.16 9.28
N TYR A 122 -17.33 -8.63 8.13
CA TYR A 122 -17.35 -7.91 6.86
C TYR A 122 -18.75 -7.36 6.50
N GLU A 123 -19.78 -8.21 6.57
CA GLU A 123 -21.15 -7.80 6.23
C GLU A 123 -21.65 -6.66 7.13
N THR A 124 -21.45 -6.78 8.43
CA THR A 124 -21.82 -5.72 9.38
C THR A 124 -21.04 -4.43 9.13
N ILE A 125 -19.75 -4.54 8.80
CA ILE A 125 -18.93 -3.37 8.49
C ILE A 125 -19.44 -2.66 7.25
N MET A 126 -19.72 -3.41 6.17
CA MET A 126 -20.25 -2.86 4.93
C MET A 126 -21.62 -2.19 5.10
N GLU A 127 -22.44 -2.76 5.97
CA GLU A 127 -23.79 -2.24 6.24
C GLU A 127 -23.77 -0.94 7.08
N VAL A 128 -22.92 -0.91 8.10
CA VAL A 128 -22.99 0.13 9.15
C VAL A 128 -22.10 1.33 8.85
N TYR A 129 -20.88 1.11 8.34
CA TYR A 129 -19.87 2.17 8.24
C TYR A 129 -19.77 2.73 6.84
N GLY A 130 -19.87 4.04 6.69
CA GLY A 130 -19.67 4.73 5.41
C GLY A 130 -18.22 5.15 5.18
N HIS A 131 -17.46 5.33 6.27
CA HIS A 131 -16.06 5.77 6.21
C HIS A 131 -15.15 4.76 6.88
N TRP A 132 -14.06 4.37 6.20
CA TRP A 132 -13.01 3.53 6.77
C TRP A 132 -11.66 4.15 6.59
N ASN A 133 -10.81 3.91 7.57
CA ASN A 133 -9.38 4.10 7.45
C ASN A 133 -8.70 2.78 7.80
N THR A 134 -7.80 2.33 6.95
CA THR A 134 -7.07 1.09 7.13
C THR A 134 -5.61 1.37 7.41
N ASN A 135 -5.06 0.69 8.41
CA ASN A 135 -3.64 0.70 8.71
C ASN A 135 -3.14 -0.75 8.75
N THR A 136 -2.35 -1.13 7.78
CA THR A 136 -1.68 -2.43 7.75
C THR A 136 -0.18 -2.21 7.81
N HIS A 137 0.56 -3.07 8.54
CA HIS A 137 2.03 -3.01 8.54
C HIS A 137 2.65 -3.17 7.14
N GLU A 138 1.88 -3.73 6.21
CA GLU A 138 2.32 -3.93 4.82
C GLU A 138 2.39 -2.63 4.01
N SER A 139 1.68 -1.58 4.45
CA SER A 139 1.65 -0.29 3.75
C SER A 139 2.94 0.53 3.92
N GLY A 140 3.86 0.11 4.77
CA GLY A 140 5.08 0.85 5.07
C GLY A 140 4.82 2.17 5.81
N GLY A 141 3.72 2.22 6.57
CA GLY A 141 3.35 3.38 7.39
C GLY A 141 4.48 3.79 8.34
N ARG A 142 4.65 5.10 8.51
CA ARG A 142 5.60 5.66 9.47
C ARG A 142 4.85 6.43 10.52
N HIS A 143 5.21 6.20 11.78
CA HIS A 143 4.69 6.96 12.90
C HIS A 143 5.79 7.81 13.53
N GLN A 144 5.47 9.06 13.83
CA GLN A 144 6.36 9.95 14.57
C GLN A 144 6.46 9.50 16.03
N ALA A 145 7.65 9.57 16.60
CA ALA A 145 7.85 9.32 18.02
C ALA A 145 7.06 10.32 18.87
N LEU A 146 6.19 9.79 19.71
CA LEU A 146 5.32 10.61 20.54
C LEU A 146 5.73 10.60 22.04
N LEU A 147 6.28 9.48 22.53
CA LEU A 147 6.60 9.29 23.94
C LEU A 147 7.93 9.94 24.34
N ILE A 148 8.08 11.23 24.05
CA ILE A 148 9.20 12.05 24.47
C ILE A 148 8.66 13.19 25.33
N THR A 149 9.13 13.26 26.59
CA THR A 149 8.68 14.31 27.53
C THR A 149 9.21 15.68 27.15
N ARG A 150 8.50 16.71 27.58
CA ARG A 150 8.92 18.11 27.40
C ARG A 150 10.34 18.36 27.92
N ASP A 151 10.64 17.90 29.12
CA ASP A 151 11.92 18.16 29.77
C ASP A 151 13.07 17.45 29.05
N ASP A 152 12.90 16.17 28.69
CA ASP A 152 13.90 15.42 27.97
C ASP A 152 14.11 15.99 26.56
N TYR A 153 13.03 16.40 25.87
CA TYR A 153 13.12 17.02 24.55
C TYR A 153 13.85 18.37 24.61
N LYS A 154 13.50 19.22 25.57
CA LYS A 154 14.18 20.52 25.78
C LYS A 154 15.66 20.33 26.10
N LYS A 155 15.99 19.39 26.99
CA LYS A 155 17.38 19.06 27.32
C LYS A 155 18.18 18.60 26.10
N ALA A 156 17.55 17.79 25.22
CA ALA A 156 18.21 17.22 24.06
C ALA A 156 18.36 18.20 22.88
N THR A 157 17.42 19.14 22.72
CA THR A 157 17.34 20.03 21.55
C THR A 157 17.67 21.49 21.84
N GLY A 158 17.60 21.92 23.11
CA GLY A 158 17.77 23.32 23.50
C GLY A 158 16.57 24.22 23.18
N ILE A 159 15.40 23.65 22.79
CA ILE A 159 14.20 24.45 22.49
C ILE A 159 13.72 25.25 23.71
N SER A 160 13.28 26.50 23.51
CA SER A 160 12.72 27.33 24.57
C SER A 160 11.32 26.86 24.99
N ASP A 161 10.89 27.28 26.19
CA ASP A 161 9.51 27.02 26.64
C ASP A 161 8.47 27.66 25.75
N ASP A 162 8.69 28.89 25.31
CA ASP A 162 7.78 29.61 24.42
C ASP A 162 7.62 28.89 23.09
N GLN A 163 8.72 28.39 22.52
CA GLN A 163 8.65 27.65 21.26
C GLN A 163 7.98 26.28 21.45
N TRP A 164 8.23 25.59 22.58
CA TRP A 164 7.52 24.37 22.91
C TRP A 164 6.01 24.60 22.98
N LEU A 165 5.57 25.61 23.73
CA LEU A 165 4.16 25.96 23.92
C LEU A 165 3.52 26.37 22.58
N LYS A 166 4.21 27.18 21.78
CA LYS A 166 3.75 27.56 20.45
C LYS A 166 3.53 26.34 19.55
N ASN A 167 4.47 25.39 19.54
CA ASN A 167 4.32 24.17 18.77
C ASN A 167 3.18 23.30 19.29
N ARG A 168 3.01 23.19 20.63
CA ARG A 168 1.90 22.47 21.26
C ARG A 168 0.55 23.05 20.82
N ASP A 169 0.39 24.36 20.87
CA ASP A 169 -0.86 25.03 20.53
C ASP A 169 -1.16 24.98 19.01
N ASP A 170 -0.13 24.70 18.22
CA ASP A 170 -0.22 24.46 16.78
C ASP A 170 -0.21 22.96 16.41
N CYS A 171 -0.47 22.07 17.35
CA CYS A 171 -0.42 20.62 17.16
C CYS A 171 -1.39 20.14 16.06
N TRP A 172 -0.84 19.47 15.07
CA TRP A 172 -1.60 18.96 13.94
C TRP A 172 -2.63 17.89 14.32
N VAL A 173 -2.31 17.03 15.30
CA VAL A 173 -3.25 16.01 15.81
C VAL A 173 -4.49 16.68 16.35
N GLN A 174 -4.32 17.66 17.22
CA GLN A 174 -5.42 18.38 17.82
C GLN A 174 -6.26 19.16 16.79
N LYS A 175 -5.62 19.69 15.74
CA LYS A 175 -6.32 20.46 14.69
C LYS A 175 -7.06 19.58 13.69
N LEU A 176 -6.55 18.39 13.40
CA LEU A 176 -7.08 17.55 12.32
C LEU A 176 -7.99 16.43 12.80
N TRP A 177 -7.71 15.85 13.97
CA TRP A 177 -8.35 14.61 14.32
C TRP A 177 -9.37 14.76 15.44
N SER A 178 -9.17 15.43 16.56
CA SER A 178 -9.00 14.39 17.38
C SER A 178 -9.38 14.56 18.81
N ALA A 179 -10.64 14.86 19.00
CA ALA A 179 -11.23 14.50 20.28
C ALA A 179 -11.41 12.98 20.36
N SER A 180 -11.29 12.42 21.53
CA SER A 180 -11.49 10.99 21.78
C SER A 180 -12.35 10.76 23.01
N ILE A 181 -13.08 9.67 22.99
CA ILE A 181 -13.80 9.12 24.15
C ILE A 181 -13.26 7.72 24.40
N ASN A 182 -12.91 7.41 25.61
CA ASN A 182 -12.59 6.06 26.06
C ASN A 182 -13.39 5.69 27.32
N ASP A 183 -13.13 4.54 27.93
CA ASP A 183 -13.79 4.08 29.15
C ASP A 183 -13.54 4.97 30.38
N LYS A 184 -12.57 5.91 30.31
CA LYS A 184 -12.26 6.85 31.39
C LYS A 184 -13.00 8.18 31.23
N GLY A 185 -13.32 8.59 29.98
CA GLY A 185 -14.04 9.81 29.70
C GLY A 185 -13.71 10.42 28.35
N ALA A 186 -13.96 11.73 28.22
CA ALA A 186 -13.77 12.51 27.00
C ALA A 186 -12.48 13.35 27.06
N TYR A 187 -11.85 13.55 25.91
CA TYR A 187 -10.57 14.24 25.77
C TYR A 187 -10.52 15.10 24.51
N PHE A 188 -9.79 16.20 24.60
CA PHE A 188 -9.55 17.06 23.43
C PHE A 188 -8.67 16.40 22.36
N CYS A 189 -7.91 15.36 22.71
CA CYS A 189 -6.94 14.71 21.85
C CYS A 189 -6.86 13.21 22.13
N GLU A 190 -6.76 12.41 21.09
CA GLU A 190 -6.66 10.95 21.13
C GLU A 190 -5.40 10.45 21.86
N VAL A 191 -4.28 11.16 21.67
CA VAL A 191 -3.01 10.80 22.33
C VAL A 191 -3.08 11.16 23.81
N ALA A 192 -3.67 12.31 24.14
CA ALA A 192 -3.94 12.69 25.54
C ALA A 192 -4.82 11.63 26.23
N ALA A 193 -5.86 11.16 25.56
CA ALA A 193 -6.72 10.07 26.07
C ALA A 193 -5.93 8.80 26.39
N SER A 194 -5.00 8.44 25.51
CA SER A 194 -4.15 7.24 25.65
C SER A 194 -3.11 7.38 26.77
N ILE A 195 -2.50 8.56 26.87
CA ILE A 195 -1.54 8.89 27.94
C ILE A 195 -2.22 8.91 29.31
N ASP A 196 -3.37 9.58 29.41
CA ASP A 196 -4.11 9.66 30.67
C ASP A 196 -4.60 8.28 31.14
N ARG A 197 -5.15 7.49 30.22
CA ARG A 197 -5.53 6.11 30.51
C ARG A 197 -4.36 5.30 31.05
N LEU A 198 -3.19 5.37 30.39
CA LEU A 198 -2.02 4.56 30.72
C LEU A 198 -1.30 5.02 31.97
N TYR A 199 -1.07 6.33 32.12
CA TYR A 199 -0.23 6.87 33.19
C TYR A 199 -1.01 7.31 34.42
N PHE A 200 -2.26 7.75 34.24
CA PHE A 200 -3.02 8.43 35.30
C PHE A 200 -4.40 7.81 35.56
N ASN A 201 -4.72 6.70 34.88
CA ASN A 201 -5.99 5.98 35.01
C ASN A 201 -7.23 6.86 34.86
N GLY A 202 -7.19 7.83 33.94
CA GLY A 202 -8.33 8.69 33.62
C GLY A 202 -8.49 9.93 34.52
N LYS A 203 -7.47 10.30 35.30
CA LYS A 203 -7.53 11.43 36.24
C LYS A 203 -7.89 12.77 35.59
N HIS A 204 -7.53 12.96 34.31
CA HIS A 204 -7.73 14.22 33.60
C HIS A 204 -8.95 14.15 32.64
N ALA A 205 -9.66 13.04 32.62
CA ALA A 205 -10.82 12.86 31.77
C ALA A 205 -11.94 13.83 32.10
N TRP A 206 -12.60 14.33 31.07
CA TRP A 206 -13.88 15.02 31.27
C TRP A 206 -15.03 14.01 31.37
N PRO A 207 -16.09 14.33 32.11
CA PRO A 207 -17.31 13.55 32.08
C PRO A 207 -17.86 13.44 30.64
N VAL A 208 -18.34 12.26 30.29
CA VAL A 208 -19.01 12.01 29.00
C VAL A 208 -20.46 12.42 29.12
N GLU A 209 -20.70 13.73 28.98
CA GLU A 209 -22.01 14.38 29.09
C GLU A 209 -22.27 15.18 27.82
N HIS A 210 -23.55 15.45 27.54
CA HIS A 210 -23.95 16.28 26.42
C HIS A 210 -23.20 17.63 26.41
N GLY A 211 -22.69 18.05 25.26
CA GLY A 211 -22.01 19.32 25.08
C GLY A 211 -20.53 19.36 25.52
N TRP A 212 -19.94 18.23 25.96
CA TRP A 212 -18.50 18.19 26.29
C TRP A 212 -17.63 18.64 25.10
N TRP A 213 -18.05 18.40 23.89
CA TRP A 213 -17.41 18.75 22.63
C TRP A 213 -17.47 20.25 22.27
N GLN A 214 -18.22 21.06 23.01
CA GLN A 214 -18.30 22.51 22.84
C GLN A 214 -17.12 23.25 23.48
N ARG A 215 -16.29 22.55 24.27
CA ARG A 215 -15.10 23.12 24.92
C ARG A 215 -14.14 23.72 23.91
N LYS A 216 -13.62 24.88 24.23
CA LYS A 216 -12.61 25.60 23.46
C LYS A 216 -11.22 25.31 24.05
N PRO A 217 -10.10 25.66 23.37
CA PRO A 217 -8.75 25.48 23.88
C PRO A 217 -8.53 26.02 25.29
N GLU A 218 -9.18 27.14 25.63
CA GLU A 218 -9.12 27.77 26.97
C GLU A 218 -9.72 26.87 28.05
N ASP A 219 -10.59 25.97 27.70
CA ASP A 219 -11.28 25.04 28.62
C ASP A 219 -10.50 23.72 28.81
N PHE A 220 -9.44 23.48 28.04
CA PHE A 220 -8.70 22.20 28.10
C PHE A 220 -7.90 22.05 29.40
N LYS A 221 -7.42 23.16 29.99
CA LYS A 221 -6.83 23.23 31.34
C LYS A 221 -5.88 22.05 31.65
N ALA A 222 -6.22 21.25 32.66
CA ALA A 222 -5.41 20.14 33.13
C ALA A 222 -5.16 19.04 32.08
N GLN A 223 -5.99 18.93 31.05
CA GLN A 223 -5.68 17.99 29.96
C GLN A 223 -4.47 18.41 29.13
N LEU A 224 -4.13 19.72 29.08
CA LEU A 224 -2.91 20.19 28.40
C LEU A 224 -1.63 19.73 29.11
N ASP A 225 -1.71 19.36 30.39
CA ASP A 225 -0.56 18.83 31.14
C ASP A 225 -0.12 17.47 30.56
N LEU A 226 -1.03 16.72 29.93
CA LEU A 226 -0.72 15.48 29.25
C LEU A 226 0.21 15.68 28.04
N CYS A 227 0.20 16.87 27.44
CA CYS A 227 1.14 17.22 26.37
C CYS A 227 2.61 17.26 26.83
N ASN A 228 2.87 17.38 28.15
CA ASN A 228 4.23 17.30 28.67
C ASN A 228 4.87 15.91 28.50
N TYR A 229 4.06 14.87 28.20
CA TYR A 229 4.50 13.51 27.93
C TYR A 229 4.54 13.17 26.43
N CYS A 230 4.20 14.12 25.54
CA CYS A 230 4.01 13.89 24.12
C CYS A 230 4.76 14.91 23.27
N ALA A 231 5.58 14.45 22.34
CA ALA A 231 6.33 15.30 21.41
C ALA A 231 5.76 15.32 19.98
N LEU A 232 4.53 14.88 19.74
CA LEU A 232 3.95 14.88 18.38
C LEU A 232 3.85 16.28 17.75
N ALA A 233 3.70 17.31 18.58
CA ALA A 233 3.70 18.69 18.13
C ALA A 233 5.11 19.22 17.80
N GLN A 234 6.14 18.49 18.17
CA GLN A 234 7.54 18.91 18.02
C GLN A 234 8.18 18.25 16.81
N PRO A 235 9.21 18.86 16.20
CA PRO A 235 10.09 18.15 15.27
C PRO A 235 10.65 16.89 15.92
N GLY A 236 10.49 15.74 15.30
CA GLY A 236 10.94 14.49 15.91
C GLY A 236 11.12 13.36 14.91
N PRO A 237 11.79 12.28 15.34
CA PRO A 237 12.02 11.13 14.50
C PRO A 237 10.71 10.40 14.18
N SER A 238 10.66 9.78 13.01
CA SER A 238 9.62 8.85 12.63
C SER A 238 10.23 7.51 12.24
N GLN A 239 9.53 6.43 12.49
CA GLN A 239 9.98 5.09 12.08
C GLN A 239 8.83 4.25 11.54
N LEU A 240 9.17 3.19 10.81
CA LEU A 240 8.19 2.27 10.28
C LEU A 240 7.39 1.63 11.43
N ASP A 241 6.08 1.58 11.27
CA ASP A 241 5.16 1.00 12.25
C ASP A 241 5.44 -0.48 12.53
N MET A 242 5.86 -1.21 11.49
CA MET A 242 6.19 -2.64 11.56
C MET A 242 7.43 -2.99 12.40
N LEU A 243 8.24 -2.02 12.83
CA LEU A 243 9.42 -2.29 13.66
C LEU A 243 9.07 -2.74 15.08
N GLU A 244 7.83 -2.55 15.50
CA GLU A 244 7.30 -2.98 16.81
C GLU A 244 8.13 -2.50 18.01
N ARG A 245 8.74 -1.33 17.91
CA ARG A 245 9.49 -0.69 18.99
C ARG A 245 9.28 0.81 18.97
N ASP A 246 9.18 1.44 20.11
CA ASP A 246 8.95 2.88 20.24
C ASP A 246 10.24 3.62 20.53
N ILE A 247 10.36 4.85 20.00
CA ILE A 247 11.37 5.80 20.47
C ILE A 247 10.79 6.51 21.69
N VAL A 248 11.45 6.36 22.84
CA VAL A 248 10.97 6.90 24.11
C VAL A 248 12.05 7.71 24.82
N SER A 249 11.69 8.79 25.48
CA SER A 249 12.63 9.52 26.31
C SER A 249 12.88 8.81 27.67
N PRO A 250 13.98 9.09 28.37
CA PRO A 250 14.28 8.47 29.66
C PRO A 250 13.14 8.57 30.67
N GLN A 251 12.53 9.75 30.83
CA GLN A 251 11.42 9.93 31.78
C GLN A 251 10.18 9.11 31.36
N ASN A 252 9.83 9.07 30.07
CA ASN A 252 8.72 8.25 29.62
C ASN A 252 9.02 6.75 29.74
N ARG A 253 10.28 6.31 29.49
CA ARG A 253 10.68 4.91 29.75
C ARG A 253 10.43 4.54 31.22
N ASP A 254 10.87 5.39 32.15
CA ASP A 254 10.72 5.11 33.58
C ASP A 254 9.24 5.07 33.98
N LYS A 255 8.44 5.99 33.45
CA LYS A 255 6.97 5.98 33.64
C LYS A 255 6.31 4.73 33.06
N LEU A 256 6.76 4.26 31.89
CA LEU A 256 6.29 3.02 31.28
C LEU A 256 6.67 1.78 32.10
N LEU A 257 7.84 1.77 32.73
CA LEU A 257 8.22 0.71 33.65
C LEU A 257 7.34 0.70 34.90
N GLU A 258 7.06 1.88 35.48
CA GLU A 258 6.18 2.05 36.63
C GLU A 258 4.78 1.48 36.37
N VAL A 259 4.18 1.78 35.22
CA VAL A 259 2.85 1.27 34.86
C VAL A 259 2.88 -0.17 34.34
N GLY A 260 4.03 -0.80 34.27
CA GLY A 260 4.18 -2.20 33.90
C GLY A 260 4.08 -2.52 32.42
N SER A 261 4.47 -1.58 31.54
CA SER A 261 4.44 -1.73 30.08
C SER A 261 5.02 -3.05 29.58
N PRO A 262 4.24 -3.89 28.86
CA PRO A 262 4.75 -5.13 28.28
C PRO A 262 5.84 -4.90 27.22
N ALA A 263 5.74 -3.84 26.41
CA ALA A 263 6.71 -3.52 25.39
C ALA A 263 8.08 -3.17 26.01
N VAL A 264 8.09 -2.28 27.00
CA VAL A 264 9.35 -1.86 27.67
C VAL A 264 9.98 -3.02 28.44
N LYS A 265 9.20 -3.85 29.13
CA LYS A 265 9.71 -5.06 29.82
C LYS A 265 10.39 -6.04 28.86
N LYS A 266 9.99 -6.06 27.58
CA LYS A 266 10.57 -6.90 26.52
C LYS A 266 11.71 -6.23 25.76
N GLY A 267 12.14 -5.03 26.16
CA GLY A 267 13.17 -4.27 25.45
C GLY A 267 12.72 -3.74 24.07
N LYS A 268 11.42 -3.65 23.80
CA LYS A 268 10.86 -3.15 22.55
C LYS A 268 10.76 -1.63 22.55
N TYR A 269 11.89 -0.97 22.75
CA TYR A 269 12.03 0.48 22.71
C TYR A 269 13.46 0.88 22.35
N GLU A 270 13.60 2.12 21.92
CA GLU A 270 14.86 2.82 21.68
C GLU A 270 14.85 4.13 22.48
N LEU A 271 15.96 4.46 23.11
CA LEU A 271 16.05 5.74 23.83
C LEU A 271 16.22 6.90 22.85
N TYR A 272 15.42 7.93 23.05
CA TYR A 272 15.53 9.16 22.26
C TYR A 272 16.90 9.82 22.44
N ASP A 273 17.60 10.04 21.35
CA ASP A 273 18.83 10.80 21.23
C ASP A 273 18.71 11.80 20.07
N ALA A 274 18.71 13.09 20.37
CA ALA A 274 18.57 14.13 19.35
C ALA A 274 19.76 14.17 18.36
N ALA A 275 20.92 13.63 18.72
CA ALA A 275 22.08 13.57 17.83
C ALA A 275 21.92 12.48 16.76
N LEU A 276 21.31 11.36 17.13
CA LEU A 276 21.04 10.24 16.24
C LEU A 276 19.75 10.47 15.42
N HIS A 277 18.77 11.14 15.99
CA HIS A 277 17.44 11.33 15.43
C HIS A 277 17.26 12.72 14.78
N LYS A 278 18.25 13.17 14.03
CA LYS A 278 18.25 14.47 13.32
C LYS A 278 17.37 14.45 12.07
N GLU A 279 16.14 14.00 12.17
CA GLU A 279 15.23 14.11 11.04
C GLU A 279 14.60 15.51 10.95
N LYS A 280 14.50 16.00 9.71
CA LYS A 280 13.80 17.25 9.40
C LYS A 280 12.34 17.12 9.83
N ARG A 281 11.81 18.19 10.40
CA ARG A 281 10.41 18.34 10.73
C ARG A 281 9.53 17.95 9.55
N HIS A 282 8.90 16.78 9.60
CA HIS A 282 7.65 16.56 8.90
C HIS A 282 6.59 17.27 9.73
N VAL A 283 6.35 18.55 9.47
CA VAL A 283 5.16 19.21 9.97
C VAL A 283 4.03 18.70 9.12
N GLU A 284 3.30 17.73 9.60
CA GLU A 284 2.00 17.42 9.03
C GLU A 284 1.08 18.62 9.32
N THR A 285 1.07 19.56 8.40
CA THR A 285 -0.01 20.55 8.32
C THR A 285 -1.28 19.83 7.85
N ARG A 286 -2.46 20.42 8.06
CA ARG A 286 -3.71 19.90 7.45
C ARG A 286 -3.50 19.61 5.97
N ASP A 287 -2.66 20.37 5.34
CA ASP A 287 -2.30 20.26 3.94
C ASP A 287 -1.32 19.12 3.66
N ASN A 288 -0.46 18.71 4.60
CA ASN A 288 0.47 17.59 4.50
C ASN A 288 -0.08 16.29 5.10
N TYR A 289 -1.05 16.35 5.99
CA TYR A 289 -1.71 15.20 6.60
C TYR A 289 -2.82 14.64 5.71
N VAL A 290 -3.53 15.53 5.03
CA VAL A 290 -4.17 15.28 3.75
C VAL A 290 -3.04 15.23 2.71
N GLY A 291 -1.88 14.70 3.11
CA GLY A 291 -0.64 14.70 2.38
C GLY A 291 -0.82 14.24 0.95
N GLU A 292 0.10 14.59 0.09
CA GLU A 292 0.03 14.23 -1.32
C GLU A 292 -0.32 12.76 -1.54
N ASP A 293 0.09 11.84 -0.66
CA ASP A 293 -0.30 10.42 -0.69
C ASP A 293 -1.75 10.14 -0.23
N ARG A 294 -2.33 10.99 0.62
CA ARG A 294 -3.75 10.93 0.97
C ARG A 294 -4.58 11.97 0.22
N ARG A 295 -3.99 13.05 -0.26
CA ARG A 295 -4.55 13.92 -1.30
C ARG A 295 -4.59 13.21 -2.64
N VAL A 296 -3.72 12.24 -2.86
CA VAL A 296 -3.86 11.30 -3.97
C VAL A 296 -5.16 10.48 -3.79
N GLY A 297 -5.60 10.20 -2.57
CA GLY A 297 -6.97 9.72 -2.29
C GLY A 297 -8.05 10.81 -2.43
N ILE A 298 -7.76 12.09 -2.18
CA ILE A 298 -8.71 13.21 -2.29
C ILE A 298 -8.58 13.96 -3.63
N GLY A 299 -7.39 14.05 -4.20
CA GLY A 299 -7.11 14.64 -5.52
C GLY A 299 -7.27 13.66 -6.68
N ASN A 300 -7.14 12.39 -6.44
CA ASN A 300 -7.54 11.29 -7.32
C ASN A 300 -8.93 10.81 -6.90
N ARG A 301 -9.92 11.68 -6.96
CA ARG A 301 -11.31 11.21 -7.06
C ARG A 301 -11.31 10.16 -8.16
N SER A 302 -11.77 8.96 -7.84
CA SER A 302 -12.06 7.96 -8.84
C SER A 302 -12.80 8.67 -9.98
N THR A 303 -12.19 8.71 -11.14
CA THR A 303 -12.76 9.37 -12.30
C THR A 303 -13.23 8.31 -13.27
N LYS A 304 -14.34 8.54 -13.91
CA LYS A 304 -14.72 7.67 -15.03
C LYS A 304 -13.66 7.80 -16.10
N PRO A 305 -13.07 6.70 -16.55
CA PRO A 305 -12.17 6.72 -17.68
C PRO A 305 -12.81 7.39 -18.89
N SER A 306 -12.07 8.23 -19.57
CA SER A 306 -12.51 8.91 -20.79
C SER A 306 -11.89 8.32 -22.04
N LYS A 307 -10.74 7.64 -21.88
CA LYS A 307 -9.97 7.05 -22.96
C LYS A 307 -9.20 5.82 -22.48
N LEU A 308 -9.24 4.75 -23.25
CA LEU A 308 -8.51 3.51 -22.97
C LEU A 308 -7.49 3.24 -24.06
N SER A 309 -6.23 3.08 -23.67
CA SER A 309 -5.12 2.79 -24.57
C SER A 309 -4.52 1.42 -24.28
N GLY A 310 -4.10 0.71 -25.30
CA GLY A 310 -3.43 -0.59 -25.16
C GLY A 310 -2.02 -0.57 -25.72
N VAL A 311 -1.10 -1.29 -25.09
CA VAL A 311 0.25 -1.52 -25.58
C VAL A 311 0.59 -3.00 -25.48
N VAL A 312 1.06 -3.56 -26.58
CA VAL A 312 1.53 -4.94 -26.69
C VAL A 312 2.90 -4.98 -27.37
N VAL A 313 3.80 -5.79 -26.84
CA VAL A 313 5.05 -6.15 -27.51
C VAL A 313 4.88 -7.53 -28.14
N SER A 314 5.15 -7.64 -29.44
CA SER A 314 5.08 -8.88 -30.19
C SER A 314 6.25 -8.94 -31.16
N VAL A 315 7.17 -9.88 -30.96
CA VAL A 315 8.33 -10.09 -31.82
C VAL A 315 8.41 -11.57 -32.19
N ASN A 316 8.37 -11.86 -33.50
CA ASN A 316 8.30 -13.21 -34.03
C ASN A 316 7.13 -14.05 -33.46
N TYR A 317 6.03 -13.37 -33.13
CA TYR A 317 4.85 -13.97 -32.49
C TYR A 317 3.55 -13.59 -33.20
N ALA A 318 3.64 -13.39 -34.52
CA ALA A 318 2.56 -12.95 -35.39
C ALA A 318 1.35 -13.87 -35.40
N ASP A 319 1.54 -15.18 -35.26
CA ASP A 319 0.48 -16.16 -35.20
C ASP A 319 -0.45 -15.96 -34.01
N ARG A 320 0.09 -15.63 -32.83
CA ARG A 320 -0.69 -15.32 -31.63
C ARG A 320 -1.36 -13.97 -31.72
N LEU A 321 -0.58 -12.97 -32.17
CA LEU A 321 -1.14 -11.64 -32.39
C LEU A 321 -2.30 -11.65 -33.39
N ALA A 322 -2.23 -12.43 -34.46
CA ALA A 322 -3.30 -12.55 -35.44
C ALA A 322 -4.61 -13.13 -34.86
N GLU A 323 -4.50 -13.95 -33.82
CA GLU A 323 -5.67 -14.49 -33.11
C GLU A 323 -6.27 -13.51 -32.10
N THR A 324 -5.43 -12.77 -31.40
CA THR A 324 -5.81 -11.94 -30.24
C THR A 324 -6.14 -10.50 -30.63
N LEU A 325 -5.34 -9.88 -31.52
CA LEU A 325 -5.48 -8.47 -31.88
C LEU A 325 -6.87 -8.10 -32.45
N PRO A 326 -7.50 -8.88 -33.33
CA PRO A 326 -8.83 -8.54 -33.87
C PRO A 326 -9.93 -8.48 -32.81
N LYS A 327 -9.75 -9.23 -31.73
CA LYS A 327 -10.68 -9.25 -30.58
C LYS A 327 -10.41 -8.05 -29.64
N ASN A 328 -9.14 -7.82 -29.32
CA ASN A 328 -8.71 -6.84 -28.34
C ASN A 328 -8.82 -5.40 -28.85
N ILE A 329 -8.41 -5.11 -30.08
CA ILE A 329 -8.28 -3.73 -30.58
C ILE A 329 -9.58 -2.94 -30.51
N LYS A 330 -10.72 -3.61 -30.61
CA LYS A 330 -12.06 -3.02 -30.53
C LYS A 330 -12.39 -2.43 -29.15
N LEU A 331 -11.64 -2.83 -28.14
CA LEU A 331 -11.84 -2.38 -26.75
C LEU A 331 -11.15 -1.03 -26.47
N PHE A 332 -10.29 -0.57 -27.37
CA PHE A 332 -9.40 0.56 -27.14
C PHE A 332 -9.70 1.74 -28.08
N ASP A 333 -9.40 2.94 -27.60
CA ASP A 333 -9.42 4.16 -28.41
C ASP A 333 -8.11 4.31 -29.20
N GLN A 334 -7.02 3.75 -28.71
CA GLN A 334 -5.75 3.58 -29.40
C GLN A 334 -5.07 2.28 -28.94
N PHE A 335 -4.46 1.58 -29.87
CA PHE A 335 -3.76 0.33 -29.58
C PHE A 335 -2.40 0.33 -30.32
N VAL A 336 -1.33 0.15 -29.56
CA VAL A 336 0.04 0.16 -30.06
C VAL A 336 0.61 -1.25 -30.06
N VAL A 337 1.12 -1.66 -31.19
CA VAL A 337 1.91 -2.89 -31.36
C VAL A 337 3.36 -2.51 -31.56
N VAL A 338 4.24 -3.02 -30.72
CA VAL A 338 5.70 -2.81 -30.83
C VAL A 338 6.33 -4.10 -31.32
N THR A 339 7.10 -4.00 -32.40
CA THR A 339 7.85 -5.11 -32.98
C THR A 339 9.18 -4.65 -33.55
N THR A 340 9.99 -5.58 -34.06
CA THR A 340 11.27 -5.26 -34.69
C THR A 340 11.12 -4.92 -36.18
N GLU A 341 12.15 -4.28 -36.75
CA GLU A 341 12.16 -3.88 -38.17
C GLU A 341 12.15 -5.07 -39.11
N ASP A 342 12.66 -6.22 -38.71
CA ASP A 342 12.75 -7.46 -39.47
C ASP A 342 11.56 -8.40 -39.30
N ASP A 343 10.68 -8.15 -38.34
CA ASP A 343 9.48 -8.96 -38.08
C ASP A 343 8.31 -8.51 -38.97
N LEU A 344 8.40 -8.80 -40.26
CA LEU A 344 7.44 -8.38 -41.30
C LEU A 344 6.03 -8.95 -41.08
N GLU A 345 5.92 -10.15 -40.54
CA GLU A 345 4.62 -10.79 -40.30
C GLU A 345 3.84 -10.12 -39.16
N THR A 346 4.48 -9.80 -38.04
CA THR A 346 3.84 -9.02 -36.96
C THR A 346 3.45 -7.63 -37.45
N GLN A 347 4.31 -6.99 -38.28
CA GLN A 347 4.00 -5.70 -38.88
C GLN A 347 2.77 -5.78 -39.80
N ARG A 348 2.66 -6.84 -40.60
CA ARG A 348 1.51 -7.06 -41.45
C ARG A 348 0.23 -7.19 -40.64
N VAL A 349 0.22 -8.06 -39.63
CA VAL A 349 -0.94 -8.27 -38.74
C VAL A 349 -1.35 -6.95 -38.07
N ALA A 350 -0.42 -6.18 -37.56
CA ALA A 350 -0.72 -4.91 -36.91
C ALA A 350 -1.38 -3.88 -37.86
N ARG A 351 -0.86 -3.77 -39.12
CA ARG A 351 -1.43 -2.87 -40.12
C ARG A 351 -2.81 -3.30 -40.61
N GLU A 352 -3.03 -4.60 -40.84
CA GLU A 352 -4.31 -5.15 -41.29
C GLU A 352 -5.46 -4.87 -40.32
N HIS A 353 -5.14 -4.78 -39.03
CA HIS A 353 -6.13 -4.51 -37.98
C HIS A 353 -6.14 -3.03 -37.52
N GLY A 354 -5.33 -2.15 -38.13
CA GLY A 354 -5.35 -0.71 -37.83
C GLY A 354 -4.69 -0.32 -36.53
N ALA A 355 -3.81 -1.16 -35.99
CA ALA A 355 -3.01 -0.81 -34.81
C ALA A 355 -1.93 0.22 -35.16
N THR A 356 -1.59 1.09 -34.21
CA THR A 356 -0.42 1.93 -34.32
C THR A 356 0.84 1.08 -34.21
N LEU A 357 1.63 1.05 -35.26
CA LEU A 357 2.84 0.23 -35.32
C LEU A 357 4.06 1.04 -34.88
N VAL A 358 4.84 0.50 -33.96
CA VAL A 358 6.14 1.02 -33.53
C VAL A 358 7.22 -0.01 -33.87
N LEU A 359 8.23 0.42 -34.61
CA LEU A 359 9.38 -0.40 -34.97
C LEU A 359 10.57 -0.05 -34.08
N SER A 360 11.16 -1.06 -33.45
CA SER A 360 12.31 -0.88 -32.58
C SER A 360 13.10 -2.18 -32.45
N ASN A 361 14.40 -2.10 -32.62
CA ASN A 361 15.33 -3.21 -32.39
C ASN A 361 15.97 -3.16 -31.00
N ARG A 362 15.54 -2.24 -30.13
CA ARG A 362 16.13 -1.99 -28.82
C ARG A 362 16.05 -3.18 -27.85
N CYS A 363 15.17 -4.13 -28.13
CA CYS A 363 15.11 -5.37 -27.33
C CYS A 363 16.39 -6.21 -27.41
N PHE A 364 17.17 -6.06 -28.47
CA PHE A 364 18.40 -6.82 -28.72
C PHE A 364 19.69 -6.01 -28.58
N GLU A 365 19.59 -4.72 -28.26
CA GLU A 365 20.75 -3.89 -27.96
C GLU A 365 21.52 -4.43 -26.74
N ASP A 366 22.82 -4.13 -26.65
CA ASP A 366 23.70 -4.52 -25.55
C ASP A 366 23.81 -6.05 -25.34
N ASP A 367 23.59 -6.81 -26.41
CA ASP A 367 23.59 -8.29 -26.39
C ASP A 367 22.50 -8.91 -25.49
N HIS A 368 21.42 -8.17 -25.27
CA HIS A 368 20.27 -8.70 -24.55
C HIS A 368 19.56 -9.79 -25.36
N SER A 369 19.05 -10.82 -24.68
CA SER A 369 18.25 -11.86 -25.33
C SER A 369 16.89 -11.32 -25.78
N PHE A 370 16.23 -10.54 -24.93
CA PHE A 370 14.99 -9.84 -25.24
C PHE A 370 14.61 -8.81 -24.16
N ASN A 371 15.01 -7.57 -24.29
CA ASN A 371 14.62 -6.53 -23.36
C ASN A 371 13.21 -6.01 -23.62
N LYS A 372 12.21 -6.66 -23.02
CA LYS A 372 10.79 -6.27 -23.13
C LYS A 372 10.54 -4.86 -22.56
N GLY A 373 11.27 -4.43 -21.53
CA GLY A 373 11.10 -3.12 -20.90
C GLY A 373 11.39 -1.97 -21.86
N ARG A 374 12.45 -2.07 -22.65
CA ARG A 374 12.77 -1.09 -23.71
C ARG A 374 11.65 -0.99 -24.73
N MET A 375 11.14 -2.13 -25.19
CA MET A 375 10.05 -2.17 -26.18
C MET A 375 8.75 -1.58 -25.61
N LEU A 376 8.39 -1.89 -24.37
CA LEU A 376 7.22 -1.30 -23.73
C LEU A 376 7.34 0.22 -23.61
N ASN A 377 8.52 0.74 -23.27
CA ASN A 377 8.76 2.18 -23.24
C ASN A 377 8.59 2.86 -24.60
N GLU A 378 9.00 2.21 -25.70
CA GLU A 378 8.75 2.72 -27.06
C GLU A 378 7.25 2.76 -27.36
N GLY A 379 6.52 1.72 -27.01
CA GLY A 379 5.07 1.66 -27.20
C GLY A 379 4.31 2.69 -26.36
N LEU A 380 4.71 2.89 -25.11
CA LEU A 380 4.12 3.89 -24.21
C LEU A 380 4.38 5.31 -24.71
N ALA A 381 5.59 5.58 -25.23
CA ALA A 381 5.94 6.87 -25.81
C ALA A 381 5.17 7.22 -27.09
N ALA A 382 4.66 6.24 -27.80
CA ALA A 382 3.84 6.43 -29.01
C ALA A 382 2.37 6.76 -28.72
N LEU A 383 1.91 6.61 -27.46
CA LEU A 383 0.54 6.93 -27.09
C LEU A 383 0.28 8.44 -27.12
N LYS A 384 -0.88 8.82 -27.66
CA LYS A 384 -1.30 10.22 -27.77
C LYS A 384 -2.30 10.55 -26.67
N ASP A 385 -1.89 11.35 -25.69
CA ASP A 385 -2.69 11.82 -24.57
C ASP A 385 -3.51 10.66 -23.93
N PRO A 386 -2.85 9.63 -23.38
CA PRO A 386 -3.53 8.49 -22.77
C PRO A 386 -4.14 8.90 -21.42
N ASP A 387 -5.37 8.41 -21.14
CA ASP A 387 -6.00 8.54 -19.83
C ASP A 387 -5.76 7.26 -19.01
N TRP A 388 -6.19 6.11 -19.53
CA TRP A 388 -5.91 4.81 -18.94
C TRP A 388 -5.19 3.91 -19.93
N VAL A 389 -4.24 3.12 -19.43
CA VAL A 389 -3.39 2.25 -20.23
C VAL A 389 -3.45 0.82 -19.73
N ILE A 390 -3.65 -0.13 -20.65
CA ILE A 390 -3.47 -1.55 -20.40
C ILE A 390 -2.19 -2.01 -21.10
N LEU A 391 -1.27 -2.61 -20.34
CA LEU A 391 -0.24 -3.47 -20.89
C LEU A 391 -0.79 -4.88 -20.98
N THR A 392 -0.52 -5.55 -22.09
CA THR A 392 -0.95 -6.92 -22.33
C THR A 392 0.06 -7.70 -23.16
N ASP A 393 0.04 -9.02 -23.05
CA ASP A 393 0.86 -9.90 -23.89
C ASP A 393 0.15 -10.25 -25.20
N ALA A 394 0.93 -10.64 -26.21
CA ALA A 394 0.44 -10.88 -27.57
C ALA A 394 -0.48 -12.13 -27.68
N ASP A 395 -0.38 -13.05 -26.74
CA ASP A 395 -1.15 -14.29 -26.64
C ASP A 395 -2.36 -14.19 -25.68
N ILE A 396 -2.79 -12.98 -25.38
CA ILE A 396 -3.90 -12.71 -24.47
C ILE A 396 -5.11 -12.19 -25.23
N THR A 397 -6.26 -12.82 -25.00
CA THR A 397 -7.58 -12.31 -25.41
C THR A 397 -8.31 -11.74 -24.22
N MET A 398 -8.77 -10.50 -24.32
CA MET A 398 -9.53 -9.83 -23.25
C MET A 398 -11.02 -10.20 -23.32
N ASN A 399 -11.66 -10.22 -22.15
CA ASN A 399 -13.11 -10.34 -22.07
C ASN A 399 -13.78 -9.20 -22.87
N PRO A 400 -14.78 -9.50 -23.71
CA PRO A 400 -15.48 -8.48 -24.52
C PRO A 400 -16.08 -7.34 -23.70
N ASN A 401 -16.45 -7.59 -22.44
CA ASN A 401 -17.04 -6.59 -21.55
C ASN A 401 -15.97 -5.71 -20.84
N THR A 402 -14.68 -5.94 -21.10
CA THR A 402 -13.58 -5.20 -20.42
C THR A 402 -13.74 -3.69 -20.57
N ARG A 403 -14.04 -3.20 -21.77
CA ARG A 403 -14.24 -1.76 -22.02
C ARG A 403 -15.47 -1.23 -21.26
N GLU A 404 -16.60 -1.92 -21.36
CA GLU A 404 -17.83 -1.53 -20.67
C GLU A 404 -17.62 -1.50 -19.17
N TYR A 405 -16.97 -2.49 -18.61
CA TYR A 405 -16.62 -2.52 -17.20
C TYR A 405 -15.78 -1.31 -16.79
N ILE A 406 -14.67 -1.05 -17.49
CA ILE A 406 -13.73 0.04 -17.17
C ILE A 406 -14.45 1.41 -17.25
N PHE A 407 -15.24 1.67 -18.29
CA PHE A 407 -15.98 2.93 -18.45
C PHE A 407 -17.22 3.03 -17.57
N GLY A 408 -17.74 1.90 -17.11
CA GLY A 408 -18.86 1.84 -16.17
C GLY A 408 -18.48 2.21 -14.75
N HIS A 409 -17.19 2.05 -14.39
CA HIS A 409 -16.70 2.25 -13.03
C HIS A 409 -15.83 3.51 -12.91
N SER A 410 -15.82 4.07 -11.72
CA SER A 410 -14.88 5.13 -11.37
C SER A 410 -13.60 4.50 -10.86
N LEU A 411 -12.49 4.69 -11.57
CA LEU A 411 -11.19 4.13 -11.22
C LEU A 411 -10.30 5.17 -10.53
N ASN A 412 -9.50 4.74 -9.58
CA ASN A 412 -8.53 5.59 -8.88
C ASN A 412 -7.21 5.64 -9.66
N PRO A 413 -6.79 6.81 -10.16
CA PRO A 413 -5.55 6.94 -10.92
C PRO A 413 -4.27 6.53 -10.18
N GLY A 414 -4.28 6.49 -8.85
CA GLY A 414 -3.14 6.04 -8.05
C GLY A 414 -2.99 4.53 -7.93
N ILE A 415 -3.93 3.74 -8.47
CA ILE A 415 -4.00 2.28 -8.34
C ILE A 415 -3.60 1.61 -9.65
N LEU A 416 -2.85 0.53 -9.54
CA LEU A 416 -2.67 -0.44 -10.62
C LEU A 416 -3.71 -1.55 -10.47
N TYR A 417 -4.49 -1.77 -11.51
CA TYR A 417 -5.51 -2.80 -11.54
C TYR A 417 -5.06 -4.00 -12.38
N PHE A 418 -5.44 -5.19 -11.96
CA PHE A 418 -5.19 -6.42 -12.70
C PHE A 418 -6.40 -7.36 -12.61
N THR A 419 -6.42 -8.40 -13.45
CA THR A 419 -7.52 -9.36 -13.47
C THR A 419 -7.03 -10.81 -13.52
N GLU A 420 -7.94 -11.75 -13.55
CA GLU A 420 -7.69 -13.16 -13.64
C GLU A 420 -7.30 -13.55 -15.08
N ARG A 421 -6.25 -14.35 -15.24
CA ARG A 421 -5.91 -15.04 -16.48
C ARG A 421 -6.39 -16.49 -16.39
N ARG A 422 -7.10 -16.93 -17.42
CA ARG A 422 -7.55 -18.31 -17.61
C ARG A 422 -6.80 -18.94 -18.78
N ASP A 423 -6.22 -20.09 -18.56
CA ASP A 423 -5.51 -20.83 -19.60
C ASP A 423 -6.51 -21.73 -20.34
N ASN A 424 -6.61 -21.57 -21.66
CA ASN A 424 -7.57 -22.33 -22.52
C ASN A 424 -7.15 -23.78 -22.77
N ALA A 425 -5.91 -24.16 -22.46
CA ALA A 425 -5.41 -25.53 -22.55
C ALA A 425 -4.83 -25.98 -21.20
N PRO A 426 -4.84 -27.28 -20.90
CA PRO A 426 -4.16 -27.77 -19.69
C PRO A 426 -2.67 -27.45 -19.78
N VAL A 427 -2.17 -26.73 -18.77
CA VAL A 427 -0.73 -26.64 -18.56
C VAL A 427 -0.21 -28.06 -18.26
N ALA A 428 1.00 -28.37 -18.66
CA ALA A 428 1.62 -29.68 -18.41
C ALA A 428 1.47 -30.05 -16.91
N GLY A 429 0.54 -30.97 -16.60
CA GLY A 429 0.16 -31.31 -15.23
C GLY A 429 -1.35 -31.43 -14.97
N GLY A 430 -2.21 -31.12 -15.94
CA GLY A 430 -3.60 -31.60 -15.97
C GLY A 430 -4.71 -30.72 -15.39
N THR A 431 -4.42 -29.50 -14.90
CA THR A 431 -5.46 -28.57 -14.46
C THR A 431 -5.48 -27.31 -15.34
N GLN A 432 -6.66 -26.85 -15.75
CA GLN A 432 -6.80 -25.51 -16.32
C GLN A 432 -6.26 -24.50 -15.30
N GLY A 433 -5.19 -23.80 -15.67
CA GLY A 433 -4.54 -22.83 -14.81
C GLY A 433 -5.37 -21.56 -14.70
N ILE A 434 -5.64 -21.14 -13.46
CA ILE A 434 -6.12 -19.80 -13.16
C ILE A 434 -4.98 -19.05 -12.50
N ASN A 435 -4.58 -17.91 -13.09
CA ASN A 435 -3.56 -17.05 -12.51
C ASN A 435 -4.20 -15.74 -12.08
N ARG A 436 -3.94 -15.33 -10.83
CA ARG A 436 -4.43 -14.09 -10.22
C ARG A 436 -3.28 -13.23 -9.71
N GLU A 437 -2.21 -13.14 -10.48
CA GLU A 437 -1.07 -12.30 -10.20
C GLU A 437 -1.06 -11.10 -11.16
N PRO A 438 -0.60 -9.91 -10.74
CA PRO A 438 -0.57 -8.71 -11.58
C PRO A 438 0.55 -8.76 -12.63
N ASN A 439 0.62 -9.83 -13.40
CA ASN A 439 1.64 -10.05 -14.42
C ASN A 439 1.29 -9.36 -15.76
N GLY A 440 2.18 -9.45 -16.73
CA GLY A 440 2.12 -8.75 -18.02
C GLY A 440 0.91 -9.02 -18.91
N TYR A 441 0.13 -10.02 -18.58
CA TYR A 441 -1.08 -10.34 -19.34
C TYR A 441 -2.19 -9.27 -19.16
N PHE A 442 -2.22 -8.52 -18.04
CA PHE A 442 -3.15 -7.41 -17.86
C PHE A 442 -2.70 -6.51 -16.70
N GLN A 443 -2.23 -5.32 -17.04
CA GLN A 443 -1.88 -4.28 -16.08
C GLN A 443 -2.54 -2.97 -16.50
N LEU A 444 -3.61 -2.57 -15.82
CA LEU A 444 -4.35 -1.33 -16.06
C LEU A 444 -3.93 -0.25 -15.09
N PHE A 445 -3.46 0.87 -15.59
CA PHE A 445 -2.99 1.99 -14.77
C PHE A 445 -3.22 3.35 -15.46
N ASN A 446 -3.12 4.41 -14.67
CA ASN A 446 -3.19 5.79 -15.18
C ASN A 446 -1.77 6.39 -15.26
N PRO A 447 -1.38 7.01 -16.38
CA PRO A 447 -0.07 7.66 -16.54
C PRO A 447 0.23 8.75 -15.52
N LYS A 448 -0.81 9.35 -14.94
CA LYS A 448 -0.70 10.40 -13.90
C LYS A 448 -0.49 9.83 -12.50
N ALA A 449 -0.45 8.50 -12.34
CA ALA A 449 -0.15 7.87 -11.06
C ALA A 449 1.18 8.40 -10.51
N ILE A 450 1.18 8.80 -9.25
CA ILE A 450 2.37 9.38 -8.58
C ILE A 450 3.58 8.46 -8.69
N THR A 451 3.35 7.16 -8.71
CA THR A 451 4.36 6.10 -8.81
C THR A 451 5.21 6.20 -10.09
N ILE A 452 4.59 6.62 -11.20
CA ILE A 452 5.22 6.57 -12.53
C ILE A 452 5.21 7.90 -13.28
N ARG A 453 4.43 8.91 -12.86
CA ARG A 453 4.25 10.18 -13.60
C ARG A 453 5.56 10.89 -13.93
N ASP A 454 6.53 10.85 -13.02
CA ASP A 454 7.82 11.53 -13.19
C ASP A 454 8.77 10.76 -14.13
N LYS A 455 8.44 9.50 -14.43
CA LYS A 455 9.15 8.64 -15.39
C LYS A 455 8.41 8.53 -16.72
N TRP A 456 7.18 9.03 -16.80
CA TRP A 456 6.37 8.97 -18.01
C TRP A 456 7.02 9.73 -19.17
N PRO A 457 7.05 9.22 -20.42
CA PRO A 457 6.42 7.99 -20.90
C PRO A 457 7.31 6.73 -20.87
N ARG A 458 8.38 6.70 -20.09
CA ARG A 458 9.34 5.59 -20.00
C ARG A 458 9.43 5.00 -18.59
N PRO A 459 8.32 4.45 -18.03
CA PRO A 459 8.30 3.99 -16.64
C PRO A 459 8.90 2.58 -16.46
N MET A 460 9.17 1.84 -17.55
CA MET A 460 9.75 0.50 -17.47
C MET A 460 11.25 0.53 -17.24
N CYS A 461 11.76 -0.43 -16.49
CA CYS A 461 13.20 -0.63 -16.34
C CYS A 461 13.80 -1.11 -17.67
N GLU A 462 14.84 -0.45 -18.13
CA GLU A 462 15.52 -0.78 -19.40
C GLU A 462 16.77 -1.66 -19.19
N GLU A 463 17.00 -2.11 -17.99
CA GLU A 463 18.19 -2.91 -17.64
C GLU A 463 17.94 -4.42 -17.66
N PHE A 464 16.71 -4.86 -17.88
CA PHE A 464 16.39 -6.27 -18.00
C PHE A 464 16.85 -6.83 -19.36
N CYS A 465 17.69 -7.88 -19.33
CA CYS A 465 18.23 -8.49 -20.55
C CYS A 465 17.33 -9.60 -21.14
N SER A 466 16.24 -9.96 -20.48
CA SER A 466 15.21 -10.88 -20.99
C SER A 466 13.81 -10.37 -20.72
N ALA A 467 12.79 -11.03 -21.30
CA ALA A 467 11.38 -10.65 -21.11
C ALA A 467 10.86 -10.96 -19.69
N GLY A 468 11.54 -11.85 -18.96
CA GLY A 468 11.08 -12.28 -17.65
C GLY A 468 11.18 -11.19 -16.60
N SER A 469 10.22 -11.22 -15.67
CA SER A 469 10.20 -10.40 -14.44
C SER A 469 10.01 -8.89 -14.60
N ILE A 470 10.03 -8.33 -15.82
CA ILE A 470 9.77 -6.90 -16.04
C ILE A 470 8.37 -6.50 -15.56
N ASP A 471 7.40 -7.37 -15.77
CA ASP A 471 6.02 -7.15 -15.36
C ASP A 471 5.89 -7.13 -13.84
N SER A 472 6.59 -8.05 -13.15
CA SER A 472 6.63 -8.10 -11.69
C SER A 472 7.35 -6.88 -11.11
N TRP A 473 8.44 -6.46 -11.70
CA TRP A 473 9.14 -5.23 -11.31
C TRP A 473 8.23 -4.01 -11.48
N PHE A 474 7.46 -3.93 -12.56
CA PHE A 474 6.60 -2.78 -12.84
C PHE A 474 5.51 -2.62 -11.80
N TRP A 475 4.69 -3.65 -11.54
CA TRP A 475 3.61 -3.52 -10.56
C TRP A 475 4.12 -3.36 -9.12
N GLN A 476 5.31 -3.85 -8.79
CA GLN A 476 5.91 -3.69 -7.46
C GLN A 476 6.36 -2.26 -7.16
N GLN A 477 6.32 -1.36 -8.12
CA GLN A 477 6.49 0.08 -7.85
C GLN A 477 5.32 0.66 -7.08
N TRP A 478 4.14 0.05 -7.14
CA TRP A 478 3.01 0.37 -6.27
C TRP A 478 3.12 -0.39 -4.95
N SER A 479 2.69 0.24 -3.85
CA SER A 479 2.48 -0.50 -2.60
C SER A 479 1.36 -1.54 -2.78
N LYS A 480 1.41 -2.64 -2.03
CA LYS A 480 0.48 -3.77 -2.21
C LYS A 480 -1.00 -3.37 -2.11
N ASP A 481 -1.32 -2.38 -1.27
CA ASP A 481 -2.65 -1.81 -1.10
C ASP A 481 -3.13 -0.99 -2.31
N LYS A 482 -2.22 -0.66 -3.23
CA LYS A 482 -2.49 0.04 -4.49
C LYS A 482 -2.41 -0.87 -5.72
N VAL A 483 -2.40 -2.18 -5.52
CA VAL A 483 -2.48 -3.19 -6.58
C VAL A 483 -3.77 -3.98 -6.38
N VAL A 484 -4.77 -3.74 -7.24
CA VAL A 484 -6.15 -4.14 -7.00
C VAL A 484 -6.62 -5.15 -8.05
N PHE A 485 -7.16 -6.25 -7.58
CA PHE A 485 -7.74 -7.29 -8.42
C PHE A 485 -9.17 -6.92 -8.87
N ILE A 486 -9.45 -7.04 -10.16
CA ILE A 486 -10.79 -6.88 -10.74
C ILE A 486 -11.37 -8.28 -10.99
N PRO A 487 -12.41 -8.69 -10.25
CA PRO A 487 -12.98 -10.05 -10.37
C PRO A 487 -13.98 -10.21 -11.52
N ASP A 488 -14.58 -9.11 -12.00
CA ASP A 488 -15.73 -9.15 -12.91
C ASP A 488 -15.34 -9.26 -14.38
N ILE A 489 -14.06 -9.11 -14.68
CA ILE A 489 -13.48 -9.35 -15.98
C ILE A 489 -12.35 -10.36 -15.87
N PHE A 490 -11.98 -10.97 -16.96
CA PHE A 490 -10.85 -11.90 -17.05
C PHE A 490 -10.20 -11.81 -18.42
N VAL A 491 -9.03 -12.38 -18.54
CA VAL A 491 -8.37 -12.58 -19.83
C VAL A 491 -8.14 -14.06 -20.09
N GLU A 492 -8.13 -14.45 -21.34
CA GLU A 492 -7.86 -15.81 -21.79
C GLU A 492 -6.48 -15.88 -22.42
N HIS A 493 -5.67 -16.79 -21.95
CA HIS A 493 -4.37 -17.07 -22.53
C HIS A 493 -4.55 -18.09 -23.65
N VAL A 494 -4.20 -17.67 -24.85
CA VAL A 494 -4.19 -18.54 -26.04
C VAL A 494 -2.95 -19.42 -25.96
N ALA A 495 -3.10 -20.60 -25.35
CA ALA A 495 -1.99 -21.50 -25.15
C ALA A 495 -1.40 -21.96 -26.51
N SER A 496 -0.07 -22.04 -26.58
CA SER A 496 0.62 -22.72 -27.66
C SER A 496 0.29 -24.20 -27.60
N ALA A 497 -0.09 -24.79 -28.73
CA ALA A 497 -0.19 -26.24 -28.88
C ALA A 497 1.18 -26.93 -28.70
N ARG A 498 2.26 -26.19 -28.63
CA ARG A 498 3.64 -26.67 -28.53
C ARG A 498 4.16 -26.39 -27.11
N ILE A 499 4.34 -27.42 -26.34
CA ILE A 499 4.95 -27.37 -25.04
C ILE A 499 6.37 -26.76 -25.17
N GLY A 500 6.64 -25.66 -24.48
CA GLY A 500 7.94 -24.96 -24.49
C GLY A 500 8.07 -23.82 -25.53
N GLU A 501 7.07 -23.56 -26.37
CA GLU A 501 7.04 -22.43 -27.29
C GLU A 501 6.19 -21.26 -26.73
N ASN A 502 6.44 -20.85 -25.53
CA ASN A 502 6.02 -19.54 -25.09
C ASN A 502 7.04 -18.49 -25.57
N TRP A 503 6.82 -17.22 -25.23
CA TRP A 503 7.72 -16.10 -25.54
C TRP A 503 9.23 -16.39 -25.41
N ASN A 504 9.63 -17.36 -24.59
CA ASN A 504 11.02 -17.76 -24.35
C ASN A 504 11.68 -18.46 -25.55
N GLY A 505 10.92 -19.20 -26.36
CA GLY A 505 11.49 -19.97 -27.47
C GLY A 505 11.42 -19.27 -28.82
N VAL A 506 10.48 -18.33 -28.97
CA VAL A 506 10.16 -17.74 -30.29
C VAL A 506 10.76 -16.34 -30.44
N ALA A 507 10.71 -15.52 -29.40
CA ALA A 507 11.13 -14.13 -29.45
C ALA A 507 12.60 -13.92 -29.05
N GLU A 508 13.14 -14.74 -28.16
CA GLU A 508 14.48 -14.52 -27.64
C GLU A 508 15.57 -14.85 -28.67
N LYS A 509 16.39 -13.85 -28.95
CA LYS A 509 17.64 -14.05 -29.67
C LYS A 509 18.62 -14.77 -28.75
N LYS A 510 19.34 -15.78 -29.25
CA LYS A 510 20.44 -16.38 -28.51
C LYS A 510 21.50 -15.32 -28.28
N ALA A 511 21.58 -14.84 -27.05
CA ALA A 511 22.64 -13.94 -26.61
C ALA A 511 23.98 -14.70 -26.57
N SER A 512 25.08 -13.96 -26.54
CA SER A 512 26.44 -14.51 -26.47
C SER A 512 26.71 -15.35 -25.19
N GLY A 513 25.78 -15.33 -24.23
CA GLY A 513 25.94 -15.92 -22.91
C GLY A 513 26.60 -14.97 -21.91
N LYS A 514 26.85 -13.72 -22.31
CA LYS A 514 27.41 -12.67 -21.44
C LYS A 514 26.50 -12.37 -20.24
N TRP A 515 25.17 -12.39 -20.46
CA TRP A 515 24.19 -12.06 -19.45
C TRP A 515 23.38 -13.27 -19.03
N THR A 516 23.17 -13.43 -17.73
CA THR A 516 22.22 -14.40 -17.20
C THR A 516 21.23 -13.71 -16.28
N GLN A 517 19.99 -14.17 -16.32
CA GLN A 517 18.96 -13.65 -15.44
C GLN A 517 19.11 -14.26 -14.06
N LEU A 518 19.32 -13.41 -13.06
CA LEU A 518 19.23 -13.77 -11.66
C LEU A 518 17.84 -13.46 -11.14
N GLY A 519 17.11 -14.49 -10.71
CA GLY A 519 15.91 -14.30 -9.91
C GLY A 519 16.32 -14.10 -8.45
N ILE A 520 16.16 -12.90 -7.94
CA ILE A 520 16.29 -12.64 -6.51
C ILE A 520 14.91 -12.82 -5.89
N LEU A 521 14.69 -13.93 -5.17
CA LEU A 521 13.52 -14.11 -4.34
C LEU A 521 13.71 -13.33 -3.03
N THR A 522 13.38 -12.06 -3.06
CA THR A 522 13.02 -11.34 -1.83
C THR A 522 11.59 -11.68 -1.46
N ASN A 523 11.14 -11.32 -0.27
CA ASN A 523 9.71 -11.30 0.07
C ASN A 523 8.87 -10.43 -0.90
N ARG A 524 9.51 -9.81 -1.90
CA ARG A 524 8.96 -8.91 -2.91
C ARG A 524 9.25 -9.33 -4.37
N GLY A 525 9.95 -10.45 -4.60
CA GLY A 525 10.21 -11.05 -5.93
C GLY A 525 10.87 -10.11 -6.93
N PHE A 526 12.19 -10.01 -6.94
CA PHE A 526 12.93 -9.29 -7.99
C PHE A 526 13.70 -10.23 -8.88
N ALA A 527 13.77 -9.92 -10.17
CA ALA A 527 14.76 -10.48 -11.07
C ALA A 527 15.86 -9.46 -11.34
N SER A 528 17.06 -9.92 -11.39
CA SER A 528 18.26 -9.15 -11.71
C SER A 528 19.09 -9.89 -12.74
N PHE A 529 20.04 -9.18 -13.33
CA PHE A 529 20.94 -9.72 -14.33
C PHE A 529 22.37 -9.52 -13.87
N LEU A 530 23.18 -10.56 -14.02
CA LEU A 530 24.60 -10.52 -13.75
C LEU A 530 25.39 -10.76 -15.03
N ASP A 531 26.45 -10.00 -15.23
CA ASP A 531 27.48 -10.32 -16.20
C ASP A 531 28.27 -11.52 -15.67
N MET A 532 28.05 -12.68 -16.26
CA MET A 532 28.66 -13.93 -15.84
C MET A 532 30.18 -13.92 -15.98
N SER A 533 30.74 -13.06 -16.82
CA SER A 533 32.20 -12.93 -16.98
C SER A 533 32.88 -12.23 -15.79
N GLN A 534 32.08 -11.54 -14.96
CA GLN A 534 32.55 -10.77 -13.81
C GLN A 534 32.29 -11.47 -12.46
N LEU A 535 31.67 -12.64 -12.47
CA LEU A 535 31.37 -13.37 -11.24
C LEU A 535 32.66 -13.96 -10.65
N PRO A 536 32.99 -13.69 -9.38
CA PRO A 536 34.12 -14.32 -8.71
C PRO A 536 33.88 -15.83 -8.53
N GLU A 537 34.95 -16.59 -8.44
CA GLU A 537 34.98 -18.08 -8.30
C GLU A 537 34.19 -18.65 -7.09
N VAL A 538 33.54 -17.81 -6.31
CA VAL A 538 32.96 -18.14 -4.99
C VAL A 538 31.46 -18.32 -5.02
N ILE A 539 30.86 -18.45 -6.21
CA ILE A 539 29.42 -18.72 -6.31
C ILE A 539 29.19 -20.22 -6.20
N LYS A 540 28.50 -20.62 -5.12
CA LYS A 540 28.05 -22.01 -4.97
C LYS A 540 26.66 -22.18 -5.51
N LEU A 541 26.53 -23.13 -6.42
CA LEU A 541 25.22 -23.60 -6.89
C LEU A 541 24.73 -24.67 -5.91
N THR A 542 23.53 -24.47 -5.38
CA THR A 542 22.85 -25.46 -4.55
C THR A 542 21.55 -25.90 -5.22
N ASP A 543 21.36 -27.19 -5.34
CA ASP A 543 20.09 -27.74 -5.83
C ASP A 543 19.00 -27.56 -4.77
N THR A 544 17.89 -26.96 -5.15
CA THR A 544 16.70 -26.85 -4.33
C THR A 544 15.53 -27.53 -5.03
N LYS A 545 14.45 -27.78 -4.29
CA LYS A 545 13.20 -28.32 -4.86
C LYS A 545 12.56 -27.43 -5.95
N TYR A 546 13.07 -26.22 -6.15
CA TYR A 546 12.59 -25.26 -7.16
C TYR A 546 13.61 -25.02 -8.28
N GLY A 547 14.71 -25.78 -8.33
CA GLY A 547 15.81 -25.59 -9.27
C GLY A 547 17.12 -25.27 -8.59
N GLN A 548 18.11 -24.81 -9.36
CA GLN A 548 19.39 -24.44 -8.80
C GLN A 548 19.34 -23.04 -8.16
N SER A 549 19.82 -22.93 -6.93
CA SER A 549 19.98 -21.66 -6.21
C SER A 549 21.43 -21.29 -6.11
N VAL A 550 21.71 -20.00 -6.29
CA VAL A 550 23.05 -19.44 -6.08
C VAL A 550 23.10 -18.85 -4.68
N VAL A 551 24.02 -19.32 -3.88
CA VAL A 551 24.38 -18.68 -2.61
C VAL A 551 25.62 -17.84 -2.86
N ILE A 552 25.48 -16.51 -2.78
CA ILE A 552 26.61 -15.59 -2.86
C ILE A 552 27.23 -15.49 -1.47
N GLU A 553 28.38 -16.14 -1.27
CA GLU A 553 29.10 -16.11 0.01
C GLU A 553 30.08 -14.94 0.13
N THR A 554 30.28 -14.13 -0.91
CA THR A 554 31.30 -13.06 -0.90
C THR A 554 30.82 -11.79 -1.56
N LYS A 555 31.58 -10.70 -1.34
CA LYS A 555 31.36 -9.38 -1.94
C LYS A 555 31.40 -9.50 -3.47
N ALA A 556 30.28 -9.87 -4.06
CA ALA A 556 30.13 -9.84 -5.50
C ALA A 556 30.18 -8.38 -5.94
N VAL A 557 31.03 -8.11 -6.89
CA VAL A 557 31.22 -6.78 -7.40
C VAL A 557 30.75 -6.76 -8.84
N ASN A 558 29.52 -6.34 -9.05
CA ASN A 558 29.17 -5.69 -10.29
C ASN A 558 28.36 -4.44 -9.96
N ASP A 559 28.17 -3.55 -10.93
CA ASP A 559 27.54 -2.26 -10.71
C ASP A 559 26.06 -2.33 -10.27
N TYR A 560 25.48 -3.52 -10.31
CA TYR A 560 24.06 -3.76 -10.02
C TYR A 560 23.78 -4.42 -8.68
N VAL A 561 24.70 -5.23 -8.18
CA VAL A 561 24.55 -5.97 -6.92
C VAL A 561 25.77 -5.74 -6.04
N ARG A 562 25.56 -5.17 -4.86
CA ARG A 562 26.57 -5.07 -3.81
C ARG A 562 26.15 -5.93 -2.64
N VAL A 563 27.09 -6.74 -2.15
CA VAL A 563 26.89 -7.48 -0.91
C VAL A 563 27.38 -6.62 0.24
N LEU A 564 26.47 -6.26 1.13
CA LEU A 564 26.73 -5.50 2.34
C LEU A 564 26.64 -6.42 3.56
N PRO A 565 27.24 -6.05 4.71
CA PRO A 565 27.11 -6.83 5.94
C PRO A 565 25.65 -7.06 6.38
N GLU A 566 24.77 -6.09 6.13
CA GLU A 566 23.36 -6.07 6.45
C GLU A 566 22.43 -6.67 5.37
N GLY A 567 22.99 -7.09 4.22
CA GLY A 567 22.20 -7.64 3.12
C GLY A 567 22.77 -7.35 1.73
N LEU A 568 21.90 -7.26 0.75
CA LEU A 568 22.21 -6.95 -0.64
C LEU A 568 21.74 -5.56 -1.02
N GLU A 569 22.60 -4.74 -1.62
CA GLU A 569 22.19 -3.53 -2.33
C GLU A 569 21.98 -3.87 -3.81
N PHE A 570 20.77 -3.58 -4.30
CA PHE A 570 20.41 -3.76 -5.70
C PHE A 570 19.85 -2.45 -6.26
N LEU A 571 20.50 -1.93 -7.31
CA LEU A 571 20.13 -0.63 -7.91
C LEU A 571 19.96 0.49 -6.88
N GLY A 572 20.85 0.58 -5.91
CA GLY A 572 20.81 1.58 -4.84
C GLY A 572 19.74 1.35 -3.76
N LYS A 573 19.12 0.17 -3.71
CA LYS A 573 18.17 -0.23 -2.65
C LYS A 573 18.76 -1.36 -1.82
N ASN A 574 18.78 -1.17 -0.50
CA ASN A 574 19.18 -2.22 0.43
C ASN A 574 18.10 -3.30 0.50
N LEU A 575 18.51 -4.55 0.30
CA LEU A 575 17.68 -5.75 0.42
C LEU A 575 18.24 -6.61 1.54
N GLU A 576 17.37 -7.19 2.36
CA GLU A 576 17.79 -8.24 3.30
C GLU A 576 18.29 -9.47 2.54
N TRP A 577 19.14 -10.27 3.19
CA TRP A 577 19.66 -11.51 2.62
C TRP A 577 18.53 -12.41 2.10
N CYS A 578 18.62 -12.81 0.85
CA CYS A 578 17.61 -13.61 0.17
C CYS A 578 18.28 -14.71 -0.66
N HIS A 579 17.53 -15.78 -0.91
CA HIS A 579 17.96 -16.80 -1.84
C HIS A 579 17.88 -16.29 -3.27
N ILE A 580 18.97 -16.41 -4.01
CA ILE A 580 19.05 -16.03 -5.42
C ILE A 580 18.84 -17.30 -6.24
N HIS A 581 17.78 -17.34 -7.05
CA HIS A 581 17.56 -18.41 -8.00
C HIS A 581 18.13 -18.02 -9.35
N VAL A 582 19.01 -18.84 -9.87
CA VAL A 582 19.51 -18.72 -11.24
C VAL A 582 18.72 -19.67 -12.12
N ALA A 583 17.97 -19.14 -13.08
CA ALA A 583 17.40 -19.95 -14.14
C ALA A 583 18.48 -20.16 -15.21
N TYR A 584 19.13 -21.31 -15.22
CA TYR A 584 19.93 -21.70 -16.37
C TYR A 584 19.01 -22.11 -17.51
N ARG A 585 19.26 -21.55 -18.67
CA ARG A 585 18.80 -22.14 -19.93
C ARG A 585 20.01 -22.71 -20.66
N ASN A 586 20.01 -24.03 -20.78
CA ASN A 586 20.85 -24.71 -21.76
C ASN A 586 20.38 -24.39 -23.17
#